data_50c597696d2ec9237cb2c7fef78e03c3
#
_entry.id   50c597696d2ec9237cb2c7fef78e03c3
#
_cell.length_a   1.000
_cell.length_b   1.000
_cell.length_c   1.000
_cell.angle_alpha   90.00
_cell.angle_beta   90.00
_cell.angle_gamma   90.00
#
_symmetry.space_group_name_H-M   'P 1'
#
loop_
_entity.id
_entity.type
_entity.pdbx_description
1 polymer ?
#
loop_
_entity_poly.entity_id
_entity_poly.type
_entity_poly.pdbx_seq_one_letter_code
_entity_poly.pdbx_strand_id
1 'polypeptide(L)' 'MIHETAVISPGATLGNNVTVGPFAIIGDEVVIGDNCRIESHVVIKGPTRIGQGNHFYQFCSIGEDCQDKKYAG' A
#
# COMPACT_ATOMS: atom_id res chain seq x y z
N MET A 1 1.60 13.02 1.76
CA MET A 1 0.28 13.46 2.20
C MET A 1 -0.71 12.31 2.18
N ILE A 2 -1.49 12.16 3.21
CA ILE A 2 -2.42 11.06 3.33
C ILE A 2 -3.84 11.59 3.29
N HIS A 3 -4.63 11.09 2.36
CA HIS A 3 -6.02 11.53 2.23
C HIS A 3 -6.79 11.09 3.48
N GLU A 4 -7.73 11.92 3.90
CA GLU A 4 -8.44 11.64 5.13
C GLU A 4 -9.29 10.38 5.09
N THR A 5 -9.69 9.94 3.89
CA THR A 5 -10.47 8.71 3.78
C THR A 5 -9.62 7.46 3.67
N ALA A 6 -8.30 7.61 3.61
CA ALA A 6 -7.44 6.44 3.58
C ALA A 6 -7.44 5.77 4.94
N VAL A 7 -7.38 4.45 4.95
CA VAL A 7 -7.35 3.67 6.18
C VAL A 7 -5.95 3.10 6.32
N ILE A 8 -5.24 3.57 7.34
CA ILE A 8 -3.87 3.11 7.56
C ILE A 8 -3.81 2.45 8.92
N SER A 9 -3.47 1.19 8.93
CA SER A 9 -3.41 0.44 10.16
C SER A 9 -2.31 0.98 11.08
N PRO A 10 -2.52 0.95 12.39
CA PRO A 10 -1.47 1.39 13.31
C PRO A 10 -0.18 0.62 13.16
N GLY A 11 -0.23 -0.59 12.66
CA GLY A 11 0.96 -1.40 12.47
C GLY A 11 1.70 -1.13 11.16
N ALA A 12 1.22 -0.19 10.36
CA ALA A 12 1.89 0.15 9.11
C ALA A 12 2.97 1.19 9.37
N THR A 13 4.02 1.14 8.58
CA THR A 13 5.11 2.10 8.66
C THR A 13 5.27 2.77 7.31
N LEU A 14 5.16 4.08 7.29
CA LEU A 14 5.30 4.85 6.06
C LEU A 14 6.56 5.70 6.14
N GLY A 15 7.30 5.72 5.04
CA GLY A 15 8.48 6.55 4.98
C GLY A 15 8.14 8.02 4.74
N ASN A 16 9.16 8.78 4.36
CA ASN A 16 8.98 10.21 4.12
C ASN A 16 8.37 10.44 2.75
N ASN A 17 7.56 11.49 2.65
CA ASN A 17 6.99 11.91 1.38
C ASN A 17 6.14 10.83 0.72
N VAL A 18 5.47 10.01 1.51
CA VAL A 18 4.53 9.04 0.99
C VAL A 18 3.19 9.71 0.78
N THR A 19 2.62 9.52 -0.40
CA THR A 19 1.31 10.07 -0.72
C THR A 19 0.33 8.94 -0.82
N VAL A 20 -0.78 9.04 -0.09
CA VAL A 20 -1.80 8.00 -0.08
C VAL A 20 -3.13 8.62 -0.49
N GLY A 21 -3.72 8.09 -1.54
CA GLY A 21 -4.97 8.62 -2.09
C GLY A 21 -6.19 8.18 -1.32
N PRO A 22 -7.36 8.65 -1.76
CA PRO A 22 -8.61 8.36 -1.05
C PRO A 22 -8.96 6.88 -1.13
N PHE A 23 -9.55 6.40 -0.04
CA PHE A 23 -10.06 5.02 0.05
C PHE A 23 -8.97 3.96 -0.12
N ALA A 24 -7.72 4.33 0.02
CA ALA A 24 -6.65 3.34 0.05
C ALA A 24 -6.65 2.66 1.41
N ILE A 25 -6.24 1.41 1.45
CA ILE A 25 -6.20 0.63 2.68
C ILE A 25 -4.80 0.06 2.84
N ILE A 26 -4.14 0.45 3.92
CA ILE A 26 -2.80 -0.03 4.23
C ILE A 26 -2.91 -0.88 5.50
N GLY A 27 -2.62 -2.15 5.39
CA GLY A 27 -2.81 -3.07 6.52
C GLY A 27 -1.64 -3.10 7.49
N ASP A 28 -1.77 -3.97 8.48
CA ASP A 28 -0.71 -4.15 9.46
C ASP A 28 0.54 -4.74 8.83
N GLU A 29 1.68 -4.43 9.42
CA GLU A 29 2.95 -5.00 9.00
C GLU A 29 3.29 -4.67 7.55
N VAL A 30 2.78 -3.55 7.08
CA VAL A 30 3.16 -3.02 5.78
C VAL A 30 4.22 -1.95 6.03
N VAL A 31 5.34 -2.06 5.33
CA VAL A 31 6.41 -1.07 5.41
C VAL A 31 6.57 -0.45 4.04
N ILE A 32 6.38 0.85 3.94
CA ILE A 32 6.45 1.56 2.68
C ILE A 32 7.61 2.53 2.72
N GLY A 33 8.50 2.41 1.76
CA GLY A 33 9.67 3.26 1.71
C GLY A 33 9.35 4.68 1.30
N ASP A 34 10.40 5.51 1.26
CA ASP A 34 10.24 6.93 0.99
C ASP A 34 9.77 7.19 -0.44
N ASN A 35 9.08 8.32 -0.61
CA ASN A 35 8.72 8.83 -1.92
C ASN A 35 7.83 7.90 -2.73
N CYS A 36 7.02 7.12 -2.05
CA CYS A 36 6.07 6.25 -2.72
C CYS A 36 4.77 7.00 -2.94
N ARG A 37 4.09 6.65 -4.02
CA ARG A 37 2.82 7.27 -4.34
C ARG A 37 1.76 6.18 -4.47
N ILE A 38 0.72 6.29 -3.69
CA ILE A 38 -0.34 5.31 -3.66
C ILE A 38 -1.62 6.00 -4.07
N GLU A 39 -2.20 5.57 -5.19
CA GLU A 39 -3.39 6.20 -5.73
C GLU A 39 -4.63 5.76 -4.97
N SER A 40 -5.80 6.12 -5.46
CA SER A 40 -7.03 5.79 -4.76
C SER A 40 -7.34 4.31 -4.86
N HIS A 41 -8.05 3.80 -3.85
CA HIS A 41 -8.56 2.43 -3.86
C HIS A 41 -7.47 1.38 -4.00
N VAL A 42 -6.29 1.66 -3.47
CA VAL A 42 -5.20 0.68 -3.45
C VAL A 42 -5.27 -0.07 -2.13
N VAL A 43 -5.17 -1.39 -2.18
CA VAL A 43 -5.18 -2.20 -0.97
C VAL A 43 -3.83 -2.86 -0.83
N ILE A 44 -3.16 -2.62 0.30
CA ILE A 44 -1.87 -3.23 0.57
C ILE A 44 -1.98 -3.95 1.90
N LYS A 45 -1.75 -5.25 1.87
CA LYS A 45 -1.84 -6.06 3.06
C LYS A 45 -0.47 -6.56 3.46
N GLY A 46 -0.29 -6.73 4.72
CA GLY A 46 0.96 -7.22 5.25
C GLY A 46 0.94 -8.70 5.56
N PRO A 47 2.08 -9.22 5.86
CA PRO A 47 3.34 -8.49 5.90
C PRO A 47 3.88 -8.19 4.50
N THR A 48 4.25 -6.96 4.27
CA THR A 48 4.72 -6.55 2.95
C THR A 48 5.71 -5.40 3.13
N ARG A 49 6.83 -5.46 2.43
CA ARG A 49 7.79 -4.38 2.45
C ARG A 49 7.93 -3.82 1.05
N ILE A 50 7.69 -2.55 0.92
CA ILE A 50 7.74 -1.86 -0.36
C ILE A 50 8.91 -0.89 -0.35
N GLY A 51 9.75 -0.99 -1.35
CA GLY A 51 10.91 -0.10 -1.44
C GLY A 51 10.51 1.31 -1.79
N GLN A 52 11.50 2.21 -1.80
CA GLN A 52 11.23 3.61 -2.06
C GLN A 52 10.93 3.86 -3.53
N GLY A 53 10.27 4.96 -3.79
CA GLY A 53 10.07 5.44 -5.15
C GLY A 53 9.06 4.67 -5.97
N ASN A 54 8.21 3.90 -5.35
CA ASN A 54 7.22 3.13 -6.08
C ASN A 54 5.92 3.89 -6.25
N HIS A 55 5.20 3.56 -7.31
CA HIS A 55 3.93 4.20 -7.62
C HIS A 55 2.90 3.11 -7.88
N PHE A 56 1.87 3.06 -7.05
CA PHE A 56 0.79 2.08 -7.18
C PHE A 56 -0.44 2.77 -7.74
N TYR A 57 -0.89 2.32 -8.89
CA TYR A 57 -2.04 2.91 -9.54
C TYR A 57 -3.33 2.43 -8.90
N GLN A 58 -4.40 3.15 -9.15
CA GLN A 58 -5.68 2.86 -8.50
C GLN A 58 -6.13 1.43 -8.78
N PHE A 59 -6.87 0.90 -7.82
CA PHE A 59 -7.42 -0.45 -7.83
C PHE A 59 -6.36 -1.53 -7.82
N CYS A 60 -5.15 -1.19 -7.41
CA CYS A 60 -4.09 -2.16 -7.28
C CYS A 60 -4.23 -2.89 -5.94
N SER A 61 -3.85 -4.16 -5.92
CA SER A 61 -3.90 -4.94 -4.69
C SER A 61 -2.57 -5.62 -4.49
N ILE A 62 -1.94 -5.37 -3.35
CA ILE A 62 -0.60 -5.86 -3.06
C ILE A 62 -0.65 -6.71 -1.80
N GLY A 63 0.01 -7.84 -1.82
CA GLY A 63 0.12 -8.66 -0.63
C GLY A 63 -1.11 -9.48 -0.31
N GLU A 64 -2.09 -9.47 -1.18
CA GLU A 64 -3.26 -10.28 -0.99
C GLU A 64 -2.90 -11.75 -1.10
N ASP A 65 -3.55 -12.55 -0.29
CA ASP A 65 -3.36 -13.98 -0.38
C ASP A 65 -4.17 -14.46 -1.57
N CYS A 66 -3.57 -14.48 -2.71
CA CYS A 66 -4.26 -14.78 -3.94
C CYS A 66 -4.35 -16.26 -4.14
N GLN A 67 -5.57 -16.73 -4.40
CA GLN A 67 -5.78 -18.14 -4.63
C GLN A 67 -5.43 -18.54 -6.04
N ASP A 68 -5.19 -17.59 -6.87
CA ASP A 68 -4.91 -17.86 -8.27
C ASP A 68 -3.47 -18.32 -8.42
N LYS A 69 -3.30 -19.56 -8.69
CA LYS A 69 -1.96 -20.12 -8.76
C LYS A 69 -1.14 -19.58 -9.90
N LYS A 70 -1.79 -19.07 -10.89
CA LYS A 70 -1.07 -18.48 -11.99
C LYS A 70 -0.27 -17.28 -11.55
N TYR A 71 -0.69 -16.73 -10.48
CA TYR A 71 -0.04 -15.57 -9.97
C TYR A 71 1.25 -16.00 -9.33
N ALA A 72 2.23 -16.10 -10.13
CA ALA A 72 3.49 -16.62 -9.65
C ALA A 72 4.32 -15.57 -8.99
N GLY A 73 3.91 -14.42 -9.09
CA GLY A 73 4.63 -13.28 -8.63
C GLY A 73 5.28 -13.32 -7.40
#